data_48769d7164168aaaea571d6125012f67
#
_entry.id   48769d7164168aaaea571d6125012f67
#
_cell.length_a   1.000
_cell.length_b   1.000
_cell.length_c   1.000
_cell.angle_alpha   90.00
_cell.angle_beta   90.00
_cell.angle_gamma   90.00
#
_symmetry.space_group_name_H-M   'P 1'
#
loop_
_entity.id
_entity.type
_entity.pdbx_description
1 polymer ?
#
loop_
_entity_poly.entity_id
_entity_poly.type
_entity_poly.pdbx_seq_one_letter_code
_entity_poly.pdbx_strand_id
1 'polypeptide(L)'
;GYTNAGKSSLFNRLTDAQVYVAGQLFATLDPTIRRFELPGFGPVLLSDTVGFIRELPHSLVEAFRATLEEVAASELLIHVVDFSEPDYRERISEVEGVLDEIGALDIPRMTVFNKIDLTADGPDVINAGSGLPTKLWLSAATGAGTELFQQALLQYLGGDRKVRRLRLTAGSGKFRARVYEWAEVRQEWLDGEGNWLLDVLMDDVTAGRLDSLRQSEKDLVWMDQPDKLST
;
A
#
# COMPACT_ATOMS: atom_id res chain seq x y z
N GLY A 1 -7.37 11.21 -7.20
CA GLY A 1 -8.63 11.85 -6.75
C GLY A 1 -8.70 13.33 -7.10
N TYR A 2 -9.89 13.89 -6.96
CA TYR A 2 -10.17 15.29 -7.31
C TYR A 2 -9.36 16.28 -6.47
N THR A 3 -9.19 17.55 -6.96
CA THR A 3 -8.56 18.60 -6.17
C THR A 3 -9.36 18.83 -4.89
N ASN A 4 -8.68 19.20 -3.82
CA ASN A 4 -9.26 19.46 -2.50
C ASN A 4 -10.00 18.28 -1.84
N ALA A 5 -9.90 17.05 -2.37
CA ALA A 5 -10.45 15.86 -1.73
C ALA A 5 -9.71 15.46 -0.43
N GLY A 6 -8.59 16.10 -0.13
CA GLY A 6 -7.78 15.87 1.06
C GLY A 6 -6.67 14.82 0.89
N LYS A 7 -6.16 14.62 -0.35
CA LYS A 7 -5.04 13.71 -0.64
C LYS A 7 -3.81 14.04 0.19
N SER A 8 -3.31 15.28 0.09
CA SER A 8 -2.14 15.75 0.84
C SER A 8 -2.38 15.74 2.35
N SER A 9 -3.61 15.95 2.82
CA SER A 9 -3.96 15.82 4.24
C SER A 9 -3.84 14.38 4.72
N LEU A 10 -4.34 13.42 3.94
CA LEU A 10 -4.22 11.99 4.24
C LEU A 10 -2.74 11.56 4.18
N PHE A 11 -2.03 11.99 3.14
CA PHE A 11 -0.60 11.73 2.99
C PHE A 11 0.21 12.22 4.19
N ASN A 12 0.01 13.47 4.63
CA ASN A 12 0.67 14.04 5.81
C ASN A 12 0.35 13.26 7.08
N ARG A 13 -0.90 12.85 7.24
CA ARG A 13 -1.36 12.06 8.40
C ARG A 13 -0.66 10.70 8.49
N LEU A 14 -0.43 10.06 7.35
CA LEU A 14 0.18 8.72 7.30
C LEU A 14 1.71 8.76 7.41
N THR A 15 2.35 9.81 6.87
CA THR A 15 3.80 9.88 6.74
C THR A 15 4.48 10.80 7.76
N ASP A 16 3.72 11.39 8.69
CA ASP A 16 4.18 12.46 9.59
C ASP A 16 4.87 13.62 8.85
N ALA A 17 4.60 13.76 7.55
CA ALA A 17 5.16 14.80 6.71
C ALA A 17 4.39 16.12 6.91
N GLN A 18 5.09 17.24 6.70
CA GLN A 18 4.50 18.58 6.67
C GLN A 18 4.45 19.09 5.23
N VAL A 19 3.80 18.37 4.32
CA VAL A 19 3.52 18.90 2.99
C VAL A 19 2.48 20.00 3.12
N TYR A 20 2.73 21.14 2.49
CA TYR A 20 1.84 22.28 2.54
C TYR A 20 0.46 21.92 2.00
N VAL A 21 -0.55 22.00 2.86
CA VAL A 21 -1.94 21.77 2.51
C VAL A 21 -2.59 23.14 2.30
N ALA A 22 -2.73 23.54 1.04
CA ALA A 22 -3.51 24.75 0.70
C ALA A 22 -4.90 24.33 0.24
N GLY A 23 -5.91 25.11 0.65
CA GLY A 23 -7.26 25.01 0.08
C GLY A 23 -7.35 25.58 -1.35
N GLN A 24 -6.23 25.57 -2.09
CA GLN A 24 -6.12 26.10 -3.45
C GLN A 24 -6.08 24.95 -4.46
N LEU A 25 -6.57 25.23 -5.68
CA LEU A 25 -6.45 24.34 -6.82
C LEU A 25 -4.96 24.06 -7.08
N PHE A 26 -4.59 22.79 -7.30
CA PHE A 26 -3.22 22.35 -7.54
C PHE A 26 -2.25 22.65 -6.38
N ALA A 27 -2.64 22.35 -5.14
CA ALA A 27 -1.77 22.47 -3.98
C ALA A 27 -0.49 21.62 -4.11
N THR A 28 -0.54 20.52 -4.85
CA THR A 28 0.59 19.66 -5.21
C THR A 28 0.78 19.74 -6.72
N LEU A 29 1.92 20.26 -7.19
CA LEU A 29 2.31 20.30 -8.60
C LEU A 29 3.33 19.19 -8.93
N ASP A 30 4.29 18.99 -8.05
CA ASP A 30 5.27 17.91 -8.18
C ASP A 30 4.90 16.74 -7.27
N PRO A 31 4.96 15.49 -7.75
CA PRO A 31 4.65 14.35 -6.92
C PRO A 31 5.64 14.26 -5.76
N THR A 32 5.11 14.03 -4.58
CA THR A 32 5.92 13.86 -3.37
C THR A 32 5.88 12.41 -2.94
N ILE A 33 7.02 11.72 -3.03
CA ILE A 33 7.16 10.33 -2.59
C ILE A 33 7.72 10.31 -1.17
N ARG A 34 7.11 9.53 -0.28
CA ARG A 34 7.55 9.31 1.09
C ARG A 34 7.44 7.84 1.47
N ARG A 35 8.36 7.44 2.31
CA ARG A 35 8.31 6.14 2.96
C ARG A 35 7.32 6.21 4.12
N PHE A 36 6.42 5.25 4.16
CA PHE A 36 5.45 5.02 5.21
C PHE A 36 5.70 3.64 5.81
N GLU A 37 5.91 3.56 7.13
CA GLU A 37 6.05 2.28 7.82
C GLU A 37 4.65 1.72 8.12
N LEU A 38 4.21 0.75 7.32
CA LEU A 38 2.92 0.09 7.53
C LEU A 38 3.06 -0.97 8.63
N PRO A 39 2.36 -0.80 9.78
CA PRO A 39 2.46 -1.75 10.88
C PRO A 39 2.15 -3.19 10.44
N GLY A 40 3.04 -4.12 10.74
CA GLY A 40 2.91 -5.53 10.37
C GLY A 40 3.28 -5.88 8.92
N PHE A 41 3.72 -4.89 8.13
CA PHE A 41 4.18 -5.10 6.75
C PHE A 41 5.61 -4.62 6.52
N GLY A 42 5.94 -3.45 7.01
CA GLY A 42 7.20 -2.76 6.75
C GLY A 42 7.02 -1.54 5.85
N PRO A 43 8.10 -1.09 5.17
CA PRO A 43 8.08 0.13 4.40
C PRO A 43 7.24 0.02 3.12
N VAL A 44 6.39 1.02 2.91
CA VAL A 44 5.60 1.26 1.70
C VAL A 44 5.96 2.64 1.18
N LEU A 45 6.04 2.81 -0.13
CA LEU A 45 6.19 4.11 -0.77
C LEU A 45 4.81 4.68 -1.07
N LEU A 46 4.52 5.85 -0.52
CA LEU A 46 3.33 6.63 -0.85
C LEU A 46 3.73 7.81 -1.73
N SER A 47 2.97 8.04 -2.80
CA SER A 47 3.10 9.21 -3.66
C SER A 47 1.87 10.08 -3.55
N ASP A 48 2.03 11.37 -3.18
CA ASP A 48 0.97 12.38 -3.30
C ASP A 48 1.03 12.98 -4.69
N THR A 49 -0.07 12.88 -5.41
CA THR A 49 -0.17 13.29 -6.81
C THR A 49 -1.00 14.54 -6.98
N VAL A 50 -0.85 15.20 -8.12
CA VAL A 50 -1.69 16.32 -8.54
C VAL A 50 -3.18 15.92 -8.47
N GLY A 51 -4.03 16.84 -8.00
CA GLY A 51 -5.47 16.63 -8.00
C GLY A 51 -6.08 16.86 -9.39
N PHE A 52 -7.03 16.01 -9.76
CA PHE A 52 -7.82 16.19 -10.97
C PHE A 52 -8.81 17.35 -10.79
N ILE A 53 -9.07 18.07 -11.88
CA ILE A 53 -10.10 19.11 -11.98
C ILE A 53 -11.03 18.76 -13.14
N ARG A 54 -12.21 19.35 -13.11
CA ARG A 54 -13.16 19.31 -14.24
C ARG A 54 -12.49 19.94 -15.48
N GLU A 55 -12.59 19.27 -16.62
CA GLU A 55 -12.02 19.75 -17.89
C GLU A 55 -10.51 20.09 -17.77
N LEU A 56 -9.68 19.07 -17.50
CA LEU A 56 -8.22 19.24 -17.59
C LEU A 56 -7.86 19.71 -19.01
N PRO A 57 -7.34 20.94 -19.20
CA PRO A 57 -6.91 21.38 -20.52
C PRO A 57 -5.86 20.40 -21.08
N HIS A 58 -5.95 20.06 -22.36
CA HIS A 58 -4.98 19.16 -23.02
C HIS A 58 -3.53 19.60 -22.84
N SER A 59 -3.28 20.90 -22.73
CA SER A 59 -1.94 21.46 -22.44
C SER A 59 -1.42 21.09 -21.03
N LEU A 60 -2.33 20.89 -20.05
CA LEU A 60 -1.95 20.42 -18.71
C LEU A 60 -1.76 18.90 -18.65
N VAL A 61 -2.45 18.13 -19.49
CA VAL A 61 -2.22 16.68 -19.59
C VAL A 61 -0.78 16.41 -20.02
N GLU A 62 -0.24 17.14 -20.99
CA GLU A 62 1.17 17.02 -21.39
C GLU A 62 2.13 17.43 -20.28
N ALA A 63 1.83 18.52 -19.54
CA ALA A 63 2.66 18.97 -18.42
C ALA A 63 2.67 17.95 -17.24
N PHE A 64 1.57 17.24 -17.04
CA PHE A 64 1.44 16.22 -15.98
C PHE A 64 1.79 14.79 -16.44
N ARG A 65 2.22 14.61 -17.68
CA ARG A 65 2.50 13.28 -18.25
C ARG A 65 3.46 12.45 -17.39
N ALA A 66 4.55 13.04 -16.91
CA ALA A 66 5.49 12.36 -16.03
C ALA A 66 4.84 11.91 -14.71
N THR A 67 3.97 12.74 -14.13
CA THR A 67 3.22 12.41 -12.91
C THR A 67 2.19 11.30 -13.17
N LEU A 68 1.57 11.29 -14.36
CA LEU A 68 0.61 10.26 -14.76
C LEU A 68 1.29 8.93 -15.07
N GLU A 69 2.53 8.94 -15.57
CA GLU A 69 3.36 7.75 -15.75
C GLU A 69 3.69 7.08 -14.40
N GLU A 70 3.92 7.86 -13.34
CA GLU A 70 4.08 7.31 -11.97
C GLU A 70 2.80 6.64 -11.47
N VAL A 71 1.63 7.22 -11.76
CA VAL A 71 0.33 6.62 -11.44
C VAL A 71 0.19 5.26 -12.14
N ALA A 72 0.54 5.20 -13.43
CA ALA A 72 0.48 3.98 -14.22
C ALA A 72 1.47 2.88 -13.77
N ALA A 73 2.54 3.26 -13.07
CA ALA A 73 3.54 2.35 -12.53
C ALA A 73 3.23 1.88 -11.09
N SER A 74 2.17 2.35 -10.47
CA SER A 74 1.82 2.01 -9.09
C SER A 74 1.16 0.62 -8.97
N GLU A 75 1.37 -0.05 -7.84
CA GLU A 75 0.75 -1.36 -7.54
C GLU A 75 -0.68 -1.24 -7.03
N LEU A 76 -1.01 -0.09 -6.42
CA LEU A 76 -2.33 0.22 -5.87
C LEU A 76 -2.61 1.70 -5.98
N LEU A 77 -3.79 2.05 -6.45
CA LEU A 77 -4.30 3.42 -6.47
C LEU A 77 -5.21 3.67 -5.26
N ILE A 78 -4.91 4.73 -4.50
CA ILE A 78 -5.81 5.23 -3.46
C ILE A 78 -6.61 6.39 -4.04
N HIS A 79 -7.86 6.13 -4.39
CA HIS A 79 -8.77 7.14 -4.91
C HIS A 79 -9.44 7.90 -3.76
N VAL A 80 -8.90 9.06 -3.41
CA VAL A 80 -9.46 9.91 -2.33
C VAL A 80 -10.59 10.75 -2.87
N VAL A 81 -11.73 10.69 -2.22
CA VAL A 81 -13.00 11.37 -2.57
C VAL A 81 -13.43 12.24 -1.42
N ASP A 82 -13.86 13.48 -1.69
CA ASP A 82 -14.51 14.33 -0.72
C ASP A 82 -15.96 13.87 -0.53
N PHE A 83 -16.23 13.18 0.59
CA PHE A 83 -17.55 12.62 0.85
C PHE A 83 -18.58 13.65 1.30
N SER A 84 -18.14 14.82 1.74
CA SER A 84 -19.02 15.92 2.14
C SER A 84 -19.67 16.65 0.95
N GLU A 85 -19.16 16.46 -0.26
CA GLU A 85 -19.68 17.09 -1.47
C GLU A 85 -20.86 16.31 -2.05
N PRO A 86 -21.96 16.95 -2.40
CA PRO A 86 -23.15 16.26 -2.91
C PRO A 86 -22.92 15.59 -4.28
N ASP A 87 -21.98 16.10 -5.08
CA ASP A 87 -21.64 15.62 -6.43
C ASP A 87 -20.45 14.62 -6.44
N TYR A 88 -20.08 14.08 -5.29
CA TYR A 88 -18.90 13.18 -5.18
C TYR A 88 -18.93 12.00 -6.17
N ARG A 89 -20.13 11.52 -6.54
CA ARG A 89 -20.28 10.40 -7.49
C ARG A 89 -19.90 10.80 -8.91
N GLU A 90 -20.26 12.03 -9.34
CA GLU A 90 -19.86 12.56 -10.65
C GLU A 90 -18.34 12.70 -10.70
N ARG A 91 -17.74 13.22 -9.63
CA ARG A 91 -16.28 13.37 -9.52
C ARG A 91 -15.54 12.04 -9.54
N ILE A 92 -16.13 10.97 -9.03
CA ILE A 92 -15.57 9.62 -9.17
C ILE A 92 -15.50 9.23 -10.65
N SER A 93 -16.60 9.40 -11.39
CA SER A 93 -16.66 9.05 -12.81
C SER A 93 -15.69 9.90 -13.66
N GLU A 94 -15.54 11.19 -13.34
CA GLU A 94 -14.55 12.06 -14.02
C GLU A 94 -13.11 11.55 -13.82
N VAL A 95 -12.74 11.15 -12.59
CA VAL A 95 -11.41 10.57 -12.30
C VAL A 95 -11.23 9.23 -13.01
N GLU A 96 -12.26 8.40 -13.09
CA GLU A 96 -12.21 7.12 -13.83
C GLU A 96 -11.99 7.34 -15.33
N GLY A 97 -12.63 8.36 -15.91
CA GLY A 97 -12.37 8.75 -17.29
C GLY A 97 -10.90 9.12 -17.56
N VAL A 98 -10.29 9.90 -16.66
CA VAL A 98 -8.87 10.24 -16.79
C VAL A 98 -7.97 9.01 -16.60
N LEU A 99 -8.30 8.10 -15.68
CA LEU A 99 -7.54 6.85 -15.51
C LEU A 99 -7.62 5.96 -16.76
N ASP A 100 -8.75 5.97 -17.47
CA ASP A 100 -8.90 5.29 -18.76
C ASP A 100 -8.00 5.90 -19.84
N GLU A 101 -8.00 7.22 -19.98
CA GLU A 101 -7.17 7.95 -20.93
C GLU A 101 -5.66 7.68 -20.77
N ILE A 102 -5.20 7.46 -19.54
CA ILE A 102 -3.80 7.15 -19.24
C ILE A 102 -3.48 5.66 -19.16
N GLY A 103 -4.46 4.77 -19.45
CA GLY A 103 -4.27 3.32 -19.39
C GLY A 103 -4.08 2.75 -17.99
N ALA A 104 -4.61 3.42 -16.96
CA ALA A 104 -4.47 3.04 -15.55
C ALA A 104 -5.73 2.41 -14.93
N LEU A 105 -6.74 2.07 -15.73
CA LEU A 105 -7.99 1.47 -15.24
C LEU A 105 -7.81 0.10 -14.61
N ASP A 106 -6.87 -0.69 -15.14
CA ASP A 106 -6.62 -2.06 -14.69
C ASP A 106 -5.82 -2.12 -13.37
N ILE A 107 -5.28 -0.97 -12.93
CA ILE A 107 -4.56 -0.91 -11.66
C ILE A 107 -5.55 -1.10 -10.52
N PRO A 108 -5.27 -2.01 -9.59
CA PRO A 108 -6.08 -2.21 -8.40
C PRO A 108 -6.34 -0.90 -7.66
N ARG A 109 -7.58 -0.71 -7.18
CA ARG A 109 -8.01 0.58 -6.66
C ARG A 109 -8.82 0.44 -5.38
N MET A 110 -8.46 1.26 -4.37
CA MET A 110 -9.22 1.44 -3.14
C MET A 110 -9.79 2.86 -3.12
N THR A 111 -11.11 2.99 -2.99
CA THR A 111 -11.78 4.30 -2.85
C THR A 111 -11.85 4.69 -1.39
N VAL A 112 -11.28 5.84 -1.07
CA VAL A 112 -11.28 6.44 0.28
C VAL A 112 -12.21 7.64 0.30
N PHE A 113 -13.34 7.49 0.95
CA PHE A 113 -14.30 8.57 1.21
C PHE A 113 -13.82 9.37 2.43
N ASN A 114 -13.20 10.50 2.16
CA ASN A 114 -12.61 11.38 3.17
C ASN A 114 -13.61 12.46 3.61
N LYS A 115 -13.28 13.12 4.72
CA LYS A 115 -14.05 14.21 5.34
C LYS A 115 -15.38 13.77 5.97
N ILE A 116 -15.42 12.56 6.52
CA ILE A 116 -16.60 12.10 7.28
C ILE A 116 -16.87 12.95 8.52
N ASP A 117 -15.89 13.72 9.00
CA ASP A 117 -16.06 14.70 10.07
C ASP A 117 -17.04 15.84 9.72
N LEU A 118 -17.34 16.01 8.42
CA LEU A 118 -18.32 16.98 7.92
C LEU A 118 -19.68 16.34 7.60
N THR A 119 -19.84 15.05 7.86
CA THR A 119 -21.08 14.27 7.63
C THR A 119 -21.56 13.64 8.93
N ALA A 120 -22.71 12.96 8.87
CA ALA A 120 -23.22 12.20 10.02
C ALA A 120 -22.68 10.75 10.08
N ASP A 121 -21.85 10.38 9.09
CA ASP A 121 -21.34 9.01 8.96
C ASP A 121 -20.10 8.80 9.83
N GLY A 122 -19.88 7.54 10.24
CA GLY A 122 -18.67 7.10 10.94
C GLY A 122 -17.68 6.42 10.03
N PRO A 123 -16.48 6.08 10.57
CA PRO A 123 -15.52 5.22 9.86
C PRO A 123 -16.12 3.85 9.53
N ASP A 124 -15.92 3.39 8.29
CA ASP A 124 -16.42 2.10 7.82
C ASP A 124 -15.51 1.54 6.72
N VAL A 125 -15.66 0.24 6.43
CA VAL A 125 -14.93 -0.45 5.37
C VAL A 125 -15.82 -1.46 4.66
N ILE A 126 -15.82 -1.45 3.34
CA ILE A 126 -16.51 -2.43 2.50
C ILE A 126 -15.48 -3.24 1.72
N ASN A 127 -15.58 -4.57 1.82
CA ASN A 127 -14.77 -5.52 1.09
C ASN A 127 -15.46 -5.95 -0.21
N ALA A 128 -14.66 -6.22 -1.26
CA ALA A 128 -15.16 -6.85 -2.47
C ALA A 128 -15.53 -8.32 -2.23
N GLY A 129 -16.16 -8.96 -3.22
CA GLY A 129 -16.42 -10.41 -3.19
C GLY A 129 -15.15 -11.27 -3.06
N SER A 130 -13.98 -10.72 -3.40
CA SER A 130 -12.65 -11.31 -3.13
C SER A 130 -12.20 -11.23 -1.67
N GLY A 131 -12.94 -10.52 -0.81
CA GLY A 131 -12.56 -10.23 0.57
C GLY A 131 -11.62 -9.04 0.73
N LEU A 132 -11.10 -8.46 -0.36
CA LEU A 132 -10.22 -7.29 -0.30
C LEU A 132 -11.01 -5.99 -0.06
N PRO A 133 -10.50 -5.06 0.76
CA PRO A 133 -11.09 -3.76 0.97
C PRO A 133 -11.15 -2.96 -0.33
N THR A 134 -12.33 -2.45 -0.69
CA THR A 134 -12.50 -1.64 -1.90
C THR A 134 -12.99 -0.23 -1.63
N LYS A 135 -13.69 -0.03 -0.52
CA LYS A 135 -14.20 1.27 -0.10
C LYS A 135 -13.97 1.46 1.39
N LEU A 136 -13.58 2.66 1.77
CA LEU A 136 -13.28 3.01 3.15
C LEU A 136 -13.69 4.44 3.44
N TRP A 137 -14.26 4.70 4.61
CA TRP A 137 -14.67 6.01 5.09
C TRP A 137 -13.76 6.46 6.24
N LEU A 138 -13.20 7.66 6.12
CA LEU A 138 -12.29 8.22 7.12
C LEU A 138 -12.33 9.76 7.14
N SER A 139 -11.71 10.33 8.15
CA SER A 139 -11.33 11.74 8.19
C SER A 139 -9.82 11.91 8.32
N ALA A 140 -9.19 12.42 7.29
CA ALA A 140 -7.77 12.79 7.35
C ALA A 140 -7.51 13.94 8.33
N ALA A 141 -8.49 14.81 8.58
CA ALA A 141 -8.39 15.93 9.50
C ALA A 141 -8.36 15.47 10.97
N THR A 142 -9.30 14.62 11.37
CA THR A 142 -9.42 14.15 12.77
C THR A 142 -8.60 12.89 13.04
N GLY A 143 -8.30 12.08 12.02
CA GLY A 143 -7.67 10.76 12.13
C GLY A 143 -8.67 9.61 12.28
N ALA A 144 -9.98 9.90 12.35
CA ALA A 144 -11.00 8.85 12.44
C ALA A 144 -10.92 7.92 11.22
N GLY A 145 -10.82 6.61 11.44
CA GLY A 145 -10.73 5.59 10.39
C GLY A 145 -9.33 5.36 9.80
N THR A 146 -8.28 6.06 10.24
CA THR A 146 -6.91 5.83 9.75
C THR A 146 -6.37 4.46 10.11
N GLU A 147 -6.76 3.90 11.25
CA GLU A 147 -6.40 2.51 11.61
C GLU A 147 -7.05 1.49 10.68
N LEU A 148 -8.31 1.70 10.30
CA LEU A 148 -9.01 0.85 9.31
C LEU A 148 -8.31 0.93 7.95
N PHE A 149 -7.84 2.11 7.56
CA PHE A 149 -7.06 2.30 6.33
C PHE A 149 -5.74 1.52 6.36
N GLN A 150 -5.00 1.56 7.47
CA GLN A 150 -3.76 0.79 7.63
C GLN A 150 -4.03 -0.72 7.57
N GLN A 151 -5.10 -1.19 8.21
CA GLN A 151 -5.53 -2.59 8.15
C GLN A 151 -5.93 -3.00 6.73
N ALA A 152 -6.65 -2.13 6.00
CA ALA A 152 -7.03 -2.35 4.61
C ALA A 152 -5.81 -2.43 3.69
N LEU A 153 -4.82 -1.54 3.87
CA LEU A 153 -3.54 -1.61 3.16
C LEU A 153 -2.78 -2.88 3.49
N LEU A 154 -2.71 -3.25 4.76
CA LEU A 154 -2.04 -4.48 5.19
C LEU A 154 -2.69 -5.70 4.55
N GLN A 155 -4.01 -5.76 4.50
CA GLN A 155 -4.77 -6.84 3.87
C GLN A 155 -4.54 -6.88 2.36
N TYR A 156 -4.44 -5.71 1.72
CA TYR A 156 -4.22 -5.57 0.29
C TYR A 156 -2.80 -5.92 -0.13
N LEU A 157 -1.80 -5.29 0.50
CA LEU A 157 -0.38 -5.47 0.20
C LEU A 157 0.18 -6.75 0.83
N GLY A 158 -0.41 -7.19 1.95
CA GLY A 158 -0.03 -8.42 2.64
C GLY A 158 -0.30 -9.68 1.82
N GLY A 159 -1.22 -9.62 0.84
CA GLY A 159 -1.57 -10.74 -0.05
C GLY A 159 -1.75 -12.06 0.70
N ASP A 160 -1.44 -13.16 0.06
CA ASP A 160 -1.33 -14.50 0.66
C ASP A 160 -0.04 -14.69 1.47
N ARG A 161 0.38 -13.66 2.24
CA ARG A 161 1.53 -13.82 3.12
C ARG A 161 1.29 -14.96 4.11
N LYS A 162 2.20 -15.90 4.10
CA LYS A 162 2.15 -17.08 4.97
C LYS A 162 3.42 -17.12 5.81
N VAL A 163 3.28 -17.54 7.06
CA VAL A 163 4.46 -17.87 7.86
C VAL A 163 5.05 -19.15 7.29
N ARG A 164 6.29 -19.07 6.85
CA ARG A 164 7.07 -20.20 6.33
C ARG A 164 8.27 -20.43 7.23
N ARG A 165 8.57 -21.67 7.47
CA ARG A 165 9.79 -22.02 8.19
C ARG A 165 10.90 -22.38 7.21
N LEU A 166 12.06 -21.77 7.41
CA LEU A 166 13.25 -22.09 6.64
C LEU A 166 14.44 -22.37 7.57
N ARG A 167 15.31 -23.27 7.09
CA ARG A 167 16.58 -23.59 7.74
C ARG A 167 17.72 -23.10 6.84
N LEU A 168 18.64 -22.36 7.43
CA LEU A 168 19.87 -21.89 6.78
C LEU A 168 21.07 -22.52 7.48
N THR A 169 22.05 -22.98 6.70
CA THR A 169 23.30 -23.47 7.29
C THR A 169 24.08 -22.34 7.96
N ALA A 170 24.92 -22.64 8.91
CA ALA A 170 25.72 -21.66 9.67
C ALA A 170 26.58 -20.74 8.78
N GLY A 171 26.97 -21.21 7.57
CA GLY A 171 27.75 -20.45 6.60
C GLY A 171 26.96 -19.45 5.76
N SER A 172 25.63 -19.51 5.79
CA SER A 172 24.73 -18.75 4.87
C SER A 172 24.42 -17.32 5.30
N GLY A 173 25.39 -16.61 5.87
CA GLY A 173 25.19 -15.24 6.38
C GLY A 173 24.67 -14.25 5.34
N LYS A 174 25.12 -14.37 4.09
CA LYS A 174 24.62 -13.53 2.99
C LYS A 174 23.17 -13.84 2.67
N PHE A 175 22.78 -15.10 2.67
CA PHE A 175 21.40 -15.50 2.44
C PHE A 175 20.49 -15.05 3.58
N ARG A 176 20.94 -15.21 4.84
CA ARG A 176 20.23 -14.70 6.01
C ARG A 176 19.96 -13.20 5.90
N ALA A 177 20.95 -12.39 5.47
CA ALA A 177 20.77 -10.96 5.25
C ALA A 177 19.67 -10.67 4.21
N ARG A 178 19.58 -11.47 3.13
CA ARG A 178 18.52 -11.35 2.12
C ARG A 178 17.13 -11.69 2.69
N VAL A 179 17.04 -12.68 3.56
CA VAL A 179 15.78 -13.02 4.23
C VAL A 179 15.30 -11.83 5.06
N TYR A 180 16.17 -11.18 5.82
CA TYR A 180 15.84 -9.99 6.60
C TYR A 180 15.50 -8.75 5.74
N GLU A 181 16.07 -8.66 4.54
CA GLU A 181 15.79 -7.58 3.59
C GLU A 181 14.42 -7.75 2.90
N TRP A 182 14.01 -8.99 2.58
CA TRP A 182 12.86 -9.28 1.71
C TRP A 182 11.64 -9.83 2.43
N ALA A 183 11.79 -10.27 3.69
CA ALA A 183 10.73 -10.89 4.45
C ALA A 183 10.73 -10.41 5.90
N GLU A 184 9.58 -10.54 6.57
CA GLU A 184 9.46 -10.24 7.99
C GLU A 184 9.82 -11.46 8.83
N VAL A 185 10.96 -11.43 9.51
CA VAL A 185 11.39 -12.49 10.42
C VAL A 185 10.60 -12.37 11.72
N ARG A 186 9.73 -13.34 12.00
CA ARG A 186 8.90 -13.43 13.20
C ARG A 186 9.65 -14.02 14.37
N GLN A 187 10.39 -15.10 14.11
CA GLN A 187 11.20 -15.79 15.11
C GLN A 187 12.46 -16.33 14.46
N GLU A 188 13.52 -16.41 15.24
CA GLU A 188 14.79 -16.98 14.84
C GLU A 188 15.42 -17.72 16.02
N TRP A 189 15.96 -18.91 15.75
CA TRP A 189 16.71 -19.70 16.72
C TRP A 189 17.75 -20.59 16.03
N LEU A 190 18.63 -21.19 16.79
CA LEU A 190 19.60 -22.16 16.28
C LEU A 190 19.12 -23.59 16.57
N ASP A 191 19.32 -24.50 15.62
CA ASP A 191 19.13 -25.92 15.86
C ASP A 191 20.36 -26.51 16.60
N GLY A 192 20.27 -27.81 16.98
CA GLY A 192 21.36 -28.51 17.68
C GLY A 192 22.64 -28.67 16.87
N GLU A 193 22.62 -28.39 15.57
CA GLU A 193 23.76 -28.45 14.64
C GLU A 193 24.34 -27.05 14.32
N GLY A 194 23.79 -26.00 14.91
CA GLY A 194 24.21 -24.61 14.71
C GLY A 194 23.67 -23.96 13.44
N ASN A 195 22.63 -24.53 12.81
CA ASN A 195 21.97 -23.90 11.68
C ASN A 195 20.89 -22.93 12.18
N TRP A 196 20.60 -21.90 11.38
CA TRP A 196 19.55 -20.94 11.64
C TRP A 196 18.20 -21.50 11.24
N LEU A 197 17.24 -21.48 12.16
CA LEU A 197 15.83 -21.74 11.90
C LEU A 197 15.09 -20.41 11.99
N LEU A 198 14.35 -20.04 10.94
CA LEU A 198 13.61 -18.78 10.87
C LEU A 198 12.15 -19.05 10.52
N ASP A 199 11.26 -18.48 11.31
CA ASP A 199 9.84 -18.32 10.93
C ASP A 199 9.69 -16.94 10.30
N VAL A 200 9.34 -16.93 9.02
CA VAL A 200 9.28 -15.72 8.20
C VAL A 200 7.91 -15.56 7.57
N LEU A 201 7.35 -14.37 7.69
CA LEU A 201 6.12 -13.97 7.00
C LEU A 201 6.51 -13.43 5.63
N MET A 202 6.07 -14.09 4.56
CA MET A 202 6.33 -13.67 3.18
C MET A 202 5.24 -14.14 2.23
N ASP A 203 5.14 -13.50 1.08
CA ASP A 203 4.30 -13.91 -0.04
C ASP A 203 4.98 -14.97 -0.93
N ASP A 204 4.22 -15.51 -1.87
CA ASP A 204 4.72 -16.55 -2.79
C ASP A 204 5.78 -15.99 -3.76
N VAL A 205 5.72 -14.70 -4.09
CA VAL A 205 6.71 -14.04 -4.96
C VAL A 205 8.07 -13.96 -4.26
N THR A 206 8.07 -13.50 -3.01
CA THR A 206 9.28 -13.43 -2.18
C THR A 206 9.87 -14.82 -1.94
N ALA A 207 9.02 -15.82 -1.68
CA ALA A 207 9.46 -17.21 -1.55
C ALA A 207 10.13 -17.72 -2.84
N GLY A 208 9.53 -17.45 -4.01
CA GLY A 208 10.11 -17.80 -5.31
C GLY A 208 11.44 -17.10 -5.60
N ARG A 209 11.60 -15.83 -5.16
CA ARG A 209 12.89 -15.12 -5.24
C ARG A 209 13.98 -15.78 -4.39
N LEU A 210 13.64 -16.19 -3.16
CA LEU A 210 14.55 -16.93 -2.31
C LEU A 210 14.91 -18.29 -2.89
N ASP A 211 13.94 -19.00 -3.49
CA ASP A 211 14.18 -20.26 -4.19
C ASP A 211 15.12 -20.12 -5.40
N SER A 212 15.00 -19.01 -6.13
CA SER A 212 15.91 -18.73 -7.26
C SER A 212 17.36 -18.57 -6.83
N LEU A 213 17.60 -17.98 -5.66
CA LEU A 213 18.93 -17.91 -5.06
C LEU A 213 19.44 -19.27 -4.58
N ARG A 214 18.55 -20.15 -4.10
CA ARG A 214 18.85 -21.50 -3.63
C ARG A 214 19.48 -22.37 -4.72
N GLN A 215 19.14 -22.17 -6.00
CA GLN A 215 19.72 -22.94 -7.11
C GLN A 215 21.25 -22.79 -7.21
N SER A 216 21.79 -21.69 -6.69
CA SER A 216 23.22 -21.43 -6.63
C SER A 216 23.86 -21.79 -5.27
N GLU A 217 23.06 -21.94 -4.21
CA GLU A 217 23.53 -22.15 -2.84
C GLU A 217 22.70 -23.28 -2.18
N LYS A 218 23.33 -24.40 -1.81
CA LYS A 218 22.65 -25.54 -1.14
C LYS A 218 22.18 -25.26 0.30
N ASP A 219 22.13 -24.02 0.70
CA ASP A 219 22.15 -23.58 2.09
C ASP A 219 20.77 -23.30 2.68
N LEU A 220 19.71 -23.31 1.87
CA LEU A 220 18.34 -23.11 2.32
C LEU A 220 17.49 -24.36 2.15
N VAL A 221 16.77 -24.71 3.20
CA VAL A 221 15.77 -25.79 3.19
C VAL A 221 14.44 -25.25 3.73
N TRP A 222 13.39 -25.35 2.94
CA TRP A 222 12.03 -25.12 3.44
C TRP A 222 11.64 -26.28 4.35
N MET A 223 11.06 -25.96 5.49
CA MET A 223 10.56 -26.94 6.45
C MET A 223 9.05 -26.89 6.51
N ASP A 224 8.41 -28.03 6.67
CA ASP A 224 6.99 -28.08 6.96
C ASP A 224 6.71 -27.35 8.29
N GLN A 225 5.62 -26.58 8.33
CA GLN A 225 5.20 -25.94 9.59
C GLN A 225 4.91 -27.05 10.60
N PRO A 226 5.40 -26.93 11.84
CA PRO A 226 4.88 -27.77 12.88
C PRO A 226 3.39 -27.49 13.03
N ASP A 227 2.60 -28.55 13.11
CA ASP A 227 1.17 -28.47 13.43
C ASP A 227 0.99 -27.50 14.60
N LYS A 228 0.00 -26.63 14.48
CA LYS A 228 -0.39 -25.70 15.55
C LYS A 228 -0.48 -26.52 16.83
N LEU A 229 0.47 -26.32 17.73
CA LEU A 229 0.35 -26.82 19.10
C LEU A 229 -0.95 -26.28 19.67
N SER A 230 -1.88 -27.22 19.80
CA SER A 230 -3.11 -27.06 20.61
C SER A 230 -2.70 -26.61 22.01
N THR A 231 -3.10 -25.41 22.38
CA THR A 231 -3.21 -24.99 23.78
C THR A 231 -4.50 -24.22 23.94
#